data_a7eefbbf92e20bd02a5d4c59ce97decc
#
_entry.id   a7eefbbf92e20bd02a5d4c59ce97decc
#
_cell.length_a   1.000
_cell.length_b   1.000
_cell.length_c   1.000
_cell.angle_alpha   90.00
_cell.angle_beta   90.00
_cell.angle_gamma   90.00
#
_symmetry.space_group_name_H-M   'P 1'
#
loop_
_entity.id
_entity.type
_entity.pdbx_description
1 polymer ?
#
loop_
_entity_poly.entity_id
_entity_poly.type
_entity_poly.pdbx_seq_one_letter_code
_entity_poly.pdbx_strand_id
1 'polypeptide(L)'
;MNQEWDVIIVGGGSAGSVLANRLSADGSRRVLLLEAGLDYPGAEIPEFLRHRTLRTGLAMAPSHEMEPDYYWTDVRARRRPEREAMLYARGKGLGGSSSVNGLIAARPEPGDWRRWEQSGAEGWGYEQMLPPLNRLETDLDYPDAPFHGGTGPIPIHREARSGWGDVDNALDQAGESLGYGWDDDYNGPNTTGRSRYPANHTRDLRRVSTNHGYLDPARGRANLEIRGHAQVDRVEFTGETARAVRLLDGSSVPLAPGGEIILSAGAAHSPAILTRSGIAPAAQLSRLGIPMLADLPVGEGAQDHAIVFAQFHPRENRVVPPGMRPTHVAIRFSSELPGTGRNDVAILATNHNYWFGNDQAGLAVQLNQSLSRGSLWLPDADPRTAPVIEQRLLTDPTDYVRMLDGLARAEDLLQRPEFVALREGDLVMPRSRAELLGQVKDVMHLSSTARMGAENDPAAVVDPLCRVRGLSGLRVVDASIFPSIVSANINIAVIAVAERAAELMLQDSRH
;
A
#
# COMPACT_ATOMS: atom_id res chain seq x y z
N MET A 1 -16.06 21.55 -29.31
CA MET A 1 -15.52 20.19 -29.52
C MET A 1 -15.10 19.69 -28.16
N ASN A 2 -15.55 18.53 -27.70
CA ASN A 2 -15.07 17.96 -26.46
C ASN A 2 -13.60 17.64 -26.63
N GLN A 3 -12.78 18.06 -25.70
CA GLN A 3 -11.34 17.78 -25.69
C GLN A 3 -11.13 16.27 -25.50
N GLU A 4 -10.41 15.62 -26.42
CA GLU A 4 -10.02 14.21 -26.32
C GLU A 4 -8.63 14.08 -25.71
N TRP A 5 -8.37 13.01 -24.98
CA TRP A 5 -7.16 12.78 -24.22
C TRP A 5 -6.40 11.56 -24.75
N ASP A 6 -5.09 11.67 -24.86
CA ASP A 6 -4.23 10.55 -25.24
C ASP A 6 -4.07 9.55 -24.09
N VAL A 7 -4.08 10.06 -22.85
CA VAL A 7 -4.06 9.23 -21.64
C VAL A 7 -5.05 9.79 -20.61
N ILE A 8 -5.91 8.91 -20.10
CA ILE A 8 -6.78 9.21 -18.95
C ILE A 8 -6.36 8.34 -17.78
N ILE A 9 -5.88 8.95 -16.70
CA ILE A 9 -5.49 8.27 -15.46
C ILE A 9 -6.63 8.43 -14.45
N VAL A 10 -7.13 7.32 -13.92
CA VAL A 10 -8.23 7.28 -12.95
C VAL A 10 -7.68 7.01 -11.56
N GLY A 11 -7.72 8.02 -10.70
CA GLY A 11 -7.19 8.02 -9.34
C GLY A 11 -5.83 8.72 -9.23
N GLY A 12 -5.77 9.80 -8.47
CA GLY A 12 -4.58 10.62 -8.18
C GLY A 12 -3.80 10.15 -6.95
N GLY A 13 -3.87 8.84 -6.62
CA GLY A 13 -3.16 8.23 -5.50
C GLY A 13 -1.66 8.00 -5.76
N SER A 14 -1.06 7.08 -4.99
CA SER A 14 0.38 6.79 -5.05
C SER A 14 0.88 6.46 -6.45
N ALA A 15 0.15 5.63 -7.22
CA ALA A 15 0.52 5.26 -8.57
C ALA A 15 0.14 6.33 -9.61
N GLY A 16 -1.12 6.82 -9.57
CA GLY A 16 -1.59 7.75 -10.59
C GLY A 16 -0.84 9.08 -10.60
N SER A 17 -0.39 9.55 -9.45
CA SER A 17 0.48 10.74 -9.36
C SER A 17 1.82 10.55 -10.09
N VAL A 18 2.44 9.37 -9.95
CA VAL A 18 3.67 9.01 -10.66
C VAL A 18 3.43 8.97 -12.17
N LEU A 19 2.37 8.25 -12.59
CA LEU A 19 2.02 8.11 -14.00
C LEU A 19 1.73 9.47 -14.65
N ALA A 20 0.95 10.34 -13.99
CA ALA A 20 0.65 11.69 -14.48
C ALA A 20 1.93 12.50 -14.69
N ASN A 21 2.87 12.45 -13.73
CA ASN A 21 4.16 13.11 -13.87
C ASN A 21 4.98 12.54 -15.03
N ARG A 22 5.15 11.21 -15.09
CA ARG A 22 6.06 10.58 -16.07
C ARG A 22 5.52 10.65 -17.48
N LEU A 23 4.22 10.40 -17.69
CA LEU A 23 3.61 10.36 -19.03
C LEU A 23 3.36 11.74 -19.63
N SER A 24 3.36 12.81 -18.82
CA SER A 24 3.29 14.20 -19.32
C SER A 24 4.65 14.88 -19.49
N ALA A 25 5.76 14.19 -19.16
CA ALA A 25 7.06 14.84 -19.03
C ALA A 25 7.64 15.36 -20.35
N ASP A 26 7.45 14.66 -21.46
CA ASP A 26 7.98 15.01 -22.77
C ASP A 26 7.06 15.93 -23.60
N GLY A 27 5.86 16.24 -23.13
CA GLY A 27 4.87 17.07 -23.81
C GLY A 27 4.17 16.41 -25.01
N SER A 28 4.50 15.17 -25.34
CA SER A 28 3.99 14.48 -26.54
C SER A 28 2.53 13.99 -26.39
N ARG A 29 2.06 13.80 -25.14
CA ARG A 29 0.74 13.27 -24.81
C ARG A 29 -0.06 14.29 -24.03
N ARG A 30 -1.34 14.40 -24.32
CA ARG A 30 -2.32 15.10 -23.46
C ARG A 30 -2.79 14.13 -22.37
N VAL A 31 -2.45 14.42 -21.13
CA VAL A 31 -2.72 13.58 -19.98
C VAL A 31 -3.80 14.23 -19.12
N LEU A 32 -4.84 13.47 -18.80
CA LEU A 32 -5.87 13.86 -17.84
C LEU A 32 -5.78 12.96 -16.62
N LEU A 33 -5.66 13.55 -15.43
CA LEU A 33 -5.76 12.85 -14.16
C LEU A 33 -7.12 13.16 -13.52
N LEU A 34 -7.91 12.14 -13.25
CA LEU A 34 -9.22 12.23 -12.59
C LEU A 34 -9.10 11.71 -11.16
N GLU A 35 -9.46 12.53 -10.18
CA GLU A 35 -9.44 12.16 -8.76
C GLU A 35 -10.82 12.34 -8.14
N ALA A 36 -11.24 11.36 -7.33
CA ALA A 36 -12.57 11.38 -6.68
C ALA A 36 -12.70 12.41 -5.57
N GLY A 37 -11.60 12.71 -4.89
CA GLY A 37 -11.53 13.69 -3.82
C GLY A 37 -10.98 15.03 -4.28
N LEU A 38 -10.44 15.78 -3.32
CA LEU A 38 -9.92 17.13 -3.55
C LEU A 38 -8.68 17.16 -4.44
N ASP A 39 -8.62 18.13 -5.33
CA ASP A 39 -7.39 18.64 -5.91
C ASP A 39 -6.86 19.79 -5.02
N TYR A 40 -5.64 19.64 -4.53
CA TYR A 40 -4.94 20.65 -3.75
C TYR A 40 -3.44 20.62 -4.03
N PRO A 41 -2.77 21.79 -4.17
CA PRO A 41 -1.31 21.84 -4.15
C PRO A 41 -0.76 21.33 -2.82
N GLY A 42 0.41 20.71 -2.83
CA GLY A 42 1.01 20.17 -1.61
C GLY A 42 1.25 21.21 -0.51
N ALA A 43 1.48 22.50 -0.88
CA ALA A 43 1.60 23.59 0.07
C ALA A 43 0.29 23.90 0.83
N GLU A 44 -0.86 23.53 0.27
CA GLU A 44 -2.20 23.76 0.83
C GLU A 44 -2.73 22.58 1.62
N ILE A 45 -1.93 21.52 1.77
CA ILE A 45 -2.33 20.37 2.57
C ILE A 45 -2.64 20.78 4.01
N PRO A 46 -3.75 20.29 4.60
CA PRO A 46 -4.11 20.62 5.97
C PRO A 46 -3.00 20.28 6.96
N GLU A 47 -2.90 21.08 8.03
CA GLU A 47 -1.90 20.94 9.10
C GLU A 47 -1.86 19.50 9.64
N PHE A 48 -3.03 18.89 9.87
CA PHE A 48 -3.12 17.53 10.42
C PHE A 48 -2.57 16.43 9.48
N LEU A 49 -2.46 16.69 8.18
CA LEU A 49 -1.83 15.79 7.21
C LEU A 49 -0.36 16.12 6.94
N ARG A 50 0.07 17.34 7.30
CA ARG A 50 1.42 17.85 7.01
C ARG A 50 2.48 17.22 7.90
N HIS A 51 2.15 16.98 9.16
CA HIS A 51 3.10 16.44 10.12
C HIS A 51 3.32 14.93 9.94
N ARG A 52 4.54 14.46 10.28
CA ARG A 52 4.90 13.03 10.26
C ARG A 52 4.06 12.18 11.20
N THR A 53 3.55 12.81 12.22
CA THR A 53 2.61 12.19 13.13
C THR A 53 1.26 12.78 12.83
N LEU A 54 0.53 12.04 12.12
CA LEU A 54 -0.88 12.09 12.33
C LEU A 54 -1.09 11.87 13.83
N ARG A 55 -1.89 12.68 14.50
CA ARG A 55 -2.66 12.23 15.69
C ARG A 55 -3.56 11.13 15.18
N THR A 56 -2.95 10.02 14.91
CA THR A 56 -3.44 9.09 13.96
C THR A 56 -3.94 7.84 14.61
N GLY A 57 -4.69 8.03 15.59
CA GLY A 57 -5.86 7.23 15.56
C GLY A 57 -6.71 7.44 14.28
N LEU A 58 -6.40 8.43 13.40
CA LEU A 58 -7.25 8.76 12.26
C LEU A 58 -7.37 7.62 11.24
N ALA A 59 -6.32 6.87 10.96
CA ALA A 59 -6.44 5.70 10.09
C ALA A 59 -7.27 4.58 10.71
N MET A 60 -7.49 4.61 12.04
CA MET A 60 -8.25 3.63 12.82
C MET A 60 -9.28 4.31 13.72
N ALA A 61 -9.41 5.65 13.63
CA ALA A 61 -10.42 6.41 14.32
C ALA A 61 -11.84 5.96 13.95
N PRO A 62 -12.81 6.13 14.82
CA PRO A 62 -14.21 6.03 14.45
C PRO A 62 -14.52 6.90 13.21
N SER A 63 -15.35 6.39 12.32
CA SER A 63 -15.64 7.04 11.02
C SER A 63 -16.10 8.50 11.12
N HIS A 64 -16.62 8.94 12.27
CA HIS A 64 -17.05 10.32 12.51
C HIS A 64 -15.89 11.31 12.81
N GLU A 65 -14.67 10.79 13.05
CA GLU A 65 -13.46 11.62 13.23
C GLU A 65 -12.64 11.73 11.95
N MET A 66 -13.04 11.02 10.88
CA MET A 66 -12.35 11.05 9.60
C MET A 66 -12.96 12.13 8.71
N GLU A 67 -12.10 13.03 8.21
CA GLU A 67 -12.49 14.05 7.25
C GLU A 67 -12.84 13.41 5.89
N PRO A 68 -14.12 13.43 5.46
CA PRO A 68 -14.58 12.72 4.23
C PRO A 68 -13.89 13.22 2.96
N ASP A 69 -13.32 14.41 2.98
CA ASP A 69 -12.57 14.98 1.84
C ASP A 69 -11.21 14.33 1.64
N TYR A 70 -10.65 13.69 2.69
CA TYR A 70 -9.33 13.05 2.67
C TYR A 70 -9.38 11.54 2.89
N TYR A 71 -10.55 10.98 3.23
CA TYR A 71 -10.73 9.55 3.48
C TYR A 71 -12.00 9.01 2.83
N TRP A 72 -11.92 7.76 2.38
CA TRP A 72 -13.09 6.94 2.13
C TRP A 72 -13.61 6.42 3.48
N THR A 73 -14.79 6.87 3.89
CA THR A 73 -15.37 6.56 5.21
C THR A 73 -16.33 5.37 5.22
N ASP A 74 -16.55 4.76 4.04
CA ASP A 74 -17.54 3.71 3.78
C ASP A 74 -16.89 2.36 3.41
N VAL A 75 -15.61 2.33 3.02
CA VAL A 75 -14.91 1.08 2.70
C VAL A 75 -14.72 0.26 3.96
N ARG A 76 -15.16 -1.01 3.92
CA ARG A 76 -15.08 -1.93 5.05
C ARG A 76 -14.39 -3.22 4.65
N ALA A 77 -13.62 -3.78 5.60
CA ALA A 77 -12.96 -5.07 5.42
C ALA A 77 -13.35 -6.01 6.56
N ARG A 78 -13.60 -7.26 6.18
CA ARG A 78 -13.78 -8.38 7.10
C ARG A 78 -12.44 -9.13 7.18
N ARG A 79 -11.81 -9.07 8.32
CA ARG A 79 -10.49 -9.69 8.55
C ARG A 79 -10.53 -11.21 8.46
N ARG A 80 -11.63 -11.79 8.93
CA ARG A 80 -11.89 -13.22 8.91
C ARG A 80 -13.38 -13.49 8.67
N PRO A 81 -13.76 -14.62 8.07
CA PRO A 81 -15.16 -14.92 7.73
C PRO A 81 -16.14 -14.85 8.92
N GLU A 82 -15.67 -15.23 10.12
CA GLU A 82 -16.45 -15.23 11.35
C GLU A 82 -16.52 -13.88 12.07
N ARG A 83 -15.89 -12.81 11.55
CA ARG A 83 -15.85 -11.49 12.18
C ARG A 83 -16.70 -10.48 11.42
N GLU A 84 -17.12 -9.44 12.11
CA GLU A 84 -17.78 -8.30 11.49
C GLU A 84 -16.80 -7.49 10.62
N ALA A 85 -17.35 -6.85 9.58
CA ALA A 85 -16.60 -5.94 8.75
C ALA A 85 -16.35 -4.63 9.51
N MET A 86 -15.10 -4.18 9.50
CA MET A 86 -14.68 -2.94 10.15
C MET A 86 -14.28 -1.91 9.11
N LEU A 87 -14.23 -0.64 9.49
CA LEU A 87 -13.72 0.42 8.64
C LEU A 87 -12.32 0.06 8.14
N TYR A 88 -12.13 0.19 6.83
CA TYR A 88 -10.86 -0.02 6.14
C TYR A 88 -10.43 1.31 5.52
N ALA A 89 -9.75 2.14 6.30
CA ALA A 89 -9.42 3.51 5.92
C ALA A 89 -8.56 3.57 4.65
N ARG A 90 -9.01 4.31 3.65
CA ARG A 90 -8.30 4.62 2.41
C ARG A 90 -8.23 6.13 2.22
N GLY A 91 -7.08 6.61 1.73
CA GLY A 91 -6.96 8.01 1.35
C GLY A 91 -7.80 8.36 0.13
N LYS A 92 -8.35 9.56 0.11
CA LYS A 92 -9.13 10.19 -0.95
C LYS A 92 -8.50 11.57 -1.24
N GLY A 93 -8.63 12.05 -2.47
CA GLY A 93 -7.90 13.26 -2.90
C GLY A 93 -6.48 12.98 -3.36
N LEU A 94 -5.79 14.00 -3.86
CA LEU A 94 -4.46 13.83 -4.44
C LEU A 94 -3.43 13.29 -3.47
N GLY A 95 -2.59 12.41 -3.99
CA GLY A 95 -1.68 11.60 -3.17
C GLY A 95 -2.34 10.34 -2.59
N GLY A 96 -3.68 10.27 -2.53
CA GLY A 96 -4.42 9.12 -2.02
C GLY A 96 -3.91 8.65 -0.67
N SER A 97 -3.71 7.34 -0.50
CA SER A 97 -3.22 6.79 0.76
C SER A 97 -1.81 7.24 1.15
N SER A 98 -0.96 7.74 0.22
CA SER A 98 0.34 8.32 0.57
C SER A 98 0.23 9.64 1.37
N SER A 99 -0.91 10.33 1.26
CA SER A 99 -1.20 11.55 2.02
C SER A 99 -1.62 11.28 3.47
N VAL A 100 -2.09 10.05 3.78
CA VAL A 100 -2.69 9.70 5.07
C VAL A 100 -2.03 8.50 5.77
N ASN A 101 -1.04 7.85 5.18
CA ASN A 101 -0.38 6.65 5.72
C ASN A 101 0.59 6.96 6.88
N GLY A 102 1.10 5.90 7.51
CA GLY A 102 2.06 5.98 8.62
C GLY A 102 3.50 6.30 8.21
N LEU A 103 3.76 6.71 6.98
CA LEU A 103 5.08 7.13 6.47
C LEU A 103 6.15 6.02 6.42
N ILE A 104 5.83 4.77 6.66
CA ILE A 104 6.82 3.71 6.57
C ILE A 104 7.30 3.55 5.14
N ALA A 105 8.62 3.61 4.95
CA ALA A 105 9.28 3.59 3.65
C ALA A 105 10.14 2.35 3.44
N ALA A 106 9.70 1.22 3.95
CA ALA A 106 10.37 -0.05 3.75
C ALA A 106 10.33 -0.47 2.27
N ARG A 107 11.47 -0.89 1.73
CA ARG A 107 11.57 -1.47 0.38
C ARG A 107 11.23 -2.96 0.40
N PRO A 108 10.59 -3.47 -0.65
CA PRO A 108 10.45 -4.92 -0.85
C PRO A 108 11.80 -5.63 -0.88
N GLU A 109 11.82 -6.84 -0.36
CA GLU A 109 12.99 -7.71 -0.46
C GLU A 109 13.28 -8.05 -1.94
N PRO A 110 14.55 -8.23 -2.33
CA PRO A 110 14.88 -8.70 -3.69
C PRO A 110 14.18 -10.00 -4.07
N GLY A 111 13.89 -10.85 -3.07
CA GLY A 111 13.14 -12.08 -3.23
C GLY A 111 11.68 -11.90 -3.65
N ASP A 112 11.05 -10.77 -3.29
CA ASP A 112 9.67 -10.47 -3.71
C ASP A 112 9.57 -10.34 -5.22
N TRP A 113 10.45 -9.53 -5.82
CA TRP A 113 10.51 -9.28 -7.24
C TRP A 113 10.87 -10.55 -8.03
N ARG A 114 11.80 -11.38 -7.50
CA ARG A 114 12.10 -12.68 -8.12
C ARG A 114 10.90 -13.62 -8.11
N ARG A 115 10.11 -13.64 -7.01
CA ARG A 115 8.86 -14.41 -6.96
C ARG A 115 7.83 -13.92 -7.97
N TRP A 116 7.73 -12.60 -8.16
CA TRP A 116 6.83 -12.03 -9.17
C TRP A 116 7.21 -12.51 -10.58
N GLU A 117 8.47 -12.40 -10.95
CA GLU A 117 8.97 -12.86 -12.23
C GLU A 117 8.75 -14.38 -12.43
N GLN A 118 9.07 -15.18 -11.42
CA GLN A 118 8.81 -16.62 -11.42
C GLN A 118 7.32 -16.98 -11.52
N SER A 119 6.42 -16.13 -11.06
CA SER A 119 4.97 -16.31 -11.19
C SER A 119 4.41 -15.81 -12.53
N GLY A 120 5.26 -15.40 -13.46
CA GLY A 120 4.89 -14.99 -14.81
C GLY A 120 4.76 -13.48 -15.02
N ALA A 121 5.15 -12.65 -14.06
CA ALA A 121 5.33 -11.21 -14.26
C ALA A 121 6.70 -10.95 -14.90
N GLU A 122 6.84 -11.29 -16.18
CA GLU A 122 8.09 -11.13 -16.93
C GLU A 122 8.52 -9.65 -16.98
N GLY A 123 9.80 -9.38 -16.69
CA GLY A 123 10.35 -8.02 -16.67
C GLY A 123 10.07 -7.24 -15.38
N TRP A 124 9.60 -7.93 -14.32
CA TRP A 124 9.40 -7.37 -12.98
C TRP A 124 10.34 -7.99 -11.94
N GLY A 125 11.44 -8.58 -12.38
CA GLY A 125 12.50 -9.09 -11.52
C GLY A 125 13.26 -7.98 -10.79
N TYR A 126 14.09 -8.35 -9.81
CA TYR A 126 14.82 -7.37 -8.99
C TYR A 126 15.71 -6.43 -9.80
N GLU A 127 16.38 -6.95 -10.83
CA GLU A 127 17.29 -6.17 -11.68
C GLU A 127 16.52 -5.07 -12.45
N GLN A 128 15.28 -5.36 -12.86
CA GLN A 128 14.40 -4.40 -13.53
C GLN A 128 13.75 -3.43 -12.56
N MET A 129 13.56 -3.82 -11.30
CA MET A 129 12.89 -3.00 -10.29
C MET A 129 13.85 -2.13 -9.47
N LEU A 130 15.13 -2.44 -9.42
CA LEU A 130 16.12 -1.62 -8.72
C LEU A 130 16.25 -0.20 -9.30
N PRO A 131 16.33 0.03 -10.63
CA PRO A 131 16.36 1.38 -11.18
C PRO A 131 15.10 2.22 -10.85
N PRO A 132 13.86 1.72 -10.96
CA PRO A 132 12.66 2.41 -10.46
C PRO A 132 12.71 2.74 -8.97
N LEU A 133 13.17 1.80 -8.13
CA LEU A 133 13.35 2.03 -6.68
C LEU A 133 14.36 3.14 -6.39
N ASN A 134 15.45 3.21 -7.12
CA ASN A 134 16.43 4.29 -6.96
C ASN A 134 15.90 5.63 -7.49
N ARG A 135 15.17 5.62 -8.61
CA ARG A 135 14.62 6.84 -9.22
C ARG A 135 13.54 7.53 -8.39
N LEU A 136 12.78 6.77 -7.60
CA LEU A 136 11.70 7.33 -6.79
C LEU A 136 12.21 8.06 -5.55
N GLU A 137 13.41 7.77 -5.04
CA GLU A 137 13.82 8.23 -3.71
C GLU A 137 15.02 9.18 -3.71
N THR A 138 15.04 10.03 -2.70
CA THR A 138 16.25 10.66 -2.16
C THR A 138 16.50 10.06 -0.79
N ASP A 139 17.38 9.07 -0.70
CA ASP A 139 17.77 8.53 0.60
C ASP A 139 18.69 9.54 1.30
N LEU A 140 18.23 10.07 2.44
CA LEU A 140 18.92 11.14 3.16
C LEU A 140 20.08 10.61 4.01
N ASP A 141 20.13 9.30 4.26
CA ASP A 141 21.12 8.67 5.09
C ASP A 141 22.17 7.90 4.27
N TYR A 142 21.79 7.36 3.11
CA TYR A 142 22.65 6.54 2.23
C TYR A 142 22.57 6.97 0.74
N PRO A 143 22.75 8.28 0.42
CA PRO A 143 22.52 8.78 -0.95
C PRO A 143 23.48 8.20 -1.99
N ASP A 144 24.65 7.74 -1.58
CA ASP A 144 25.73 7.24 -2.45
C ASP A 144 25.76 5.71 -2.53
N ALA A 145 24.90 5.00 -1.82
CA ALA A 145 24.85 3.54 -1.89
C ALA A 145 24.28 3.06 -3.24
N PRO A 146 24.86 2.07 -3.91
CA PRO A 146 24.51 1.68 -5.28
C PRO A 146 23.06 1.16 -5.41
N PHE A 147 22.46 0.75 -4.34
CA PHE A 147 21.06 0.30 -4.25
C PHE A 147 20.12 1.38 -3.72
N HIS A 148 20.58 2.63 -3.55
CA HIS A 148 19.77 3.79 -3.17
C HIS A 148 19.79 4.88 -4.23
N GLY A 149 18.77 5.75 -4.18
CA GLY A 149 18.69 6.97 -5.00
C GLY A 149 18.99 8.22 -4.16
N GLY A 150 19.69 9.19 -4.80
CA GLY A 150 20.03 10.46 -4.14
C GLY A 150 19.27 11.69 -4.68
N THR A 151 18.39 11.53 -5.68
CA THR A 151 17.77 12.67 -6.39
C THR A 151 16.29 12.48 -6.71
N GLY A 152 15.67 11.43 -6.21
CA GLY A 152 14.25 11.15 -6.46
C GLY A 152 13.33 12.03 -5.61
N PRO A 153 12.03 12.05 -5.94
CA PRO A 153 11.07 12.96 -5.32
C PRO A 153 10.65 12.59 -3.89
N ILE A 154 10.91 11.37 -3.45
CA ILE A 154 10.47 10.88 -2.12
C ILE A 154 11.67 10.81 -1.18
N PRO A 155 11.77 11.68 -0.16
CA PRO A 155 12.83 11.60 0.83
C PRO A 155 12.65 10.38 1.73
N ILE A 156 13.73 9.66 1.97
CA ILE A 156 13.76 8.53 2.92
C ILE A 156 14.73 8.89 4.06
N HIS A 157 14.25 8.78 5.29
CA HIS A 157 15.01 9.10 6.48
C HIS A 157 14.83 8.05 7.57
N ARG A 158 15.89 7.81 8.34
CA ARG A 158 15.91 6.94 9.50
C ARG A 158 16.22 7.74 10.74
N GLU A 159 15.31 7.73 11.72
CA GLU A 159 15.48 8.49 12.94
C GLU A 159 16.76 8.09 13.68
N ALA A 160 17.53 9.07 14.13
CA ALA A 160 18.70 8.84 14.96
C ALA A 160 18.29 8.29 16.34
N ARG A 161 19.22 7.57 17.04
CA ARG A 161 18.95 7.01 18.38
C ARG A 161 18.45 8.06 19.39
N SER A 162 18.87 9.30 19.26
CA SER A 162 18.43 10.41 20.13
C SER A 162 16.94 10.76 19.98
N GLY A 163 16.31 10.35 18.88
CA GLY A 163 14.86 10.55 18.63
C GLY A 163 14.02 9.31 18.91
N TRP A 164 14.63 8.22 19.40
CA TRP A 164 13.92 6.97 19.69
C TRP A 164 13.12 7.07 20.98
N GLY A 165 12.03 6.33 21.05
CA GLY A 165 11.28 6.11 22.28
C GLY A 165 11.86 5.01 23.15
N ASP A 166 11.30 4.88 24.36
CA ASP A 166 11.77 3.88 25.32
C ASP A 166 11.61 2.45 24.80
N VAL A 167 10.54 2.18 24.05
CA VAL A 167 10.30 0.83 23.48
C VAL A 167 11.27 0.52 22.35
N ASP A 168 11.64 1.52 21.53
CA ASP A 168 12.66 1.35 20.49
C ASP A 168 14.01 0.98 21.13
N ASN A 169 14.41 1.71 22.18
CA ASN A 169 15.64 1.44 22.92
C ASN A 169 15.62 0.07 23.60
N ALA A 170 14.50 -0.29 24.22
CA ALA A 170 14.33 -1.60 24.86
C ALA A 170 14.38 -2.74 23.83
N LEU A 171 13.75 -2.56 22.64
CA LEU A 171 13.78 -3.56 21.58
C LEU A 171 15.20 -3.76 21.03
N ASP A 172 15.95 -2.69 20.84
CA ASP A 172 17.33 -2.77 20.38
C ASP A 172 18.21 -3.53 21.39
N GLN A 173 18.18 -3.16 22.66
CA GLN A 173 18.99 -3.78 23.71
C GLN A 173 18.58 -5.24 23.98
N ALA A 174 17.28 -5.51 24.11
CA ALA A 174 16.77 -6.87 24.31
C ALA A 174 17.09 -7.75 23.10
N GLY A 175 16.95 -7.23 21.89
CA GLY A 175 17.30 -7.93 20.65
C GLY A 175 18.78 -8.27 20.58
N GLU A 176 19.66 -7.36 20.97
CA GLU A 176 21.09 -7.62 21.08
C GLU A 176 21.39 -8.76 22.05
N SER A 177 20.79 -8.73 23.24
CA SER A 177 20.97 -9.77 24.27
C SER A 177 20.49 -11.16 23.83
N LEU A 178 19.56 -11.21 22.87
CA LEU A 178 19.04 -12.44 22.27
C LEU A 178 19.77 -12.84 20.97
N GLY A 179 20.82 -12.11 20.57
CA GLY A 179 21.66 -12.45 19.43
C GLY A 179 21.12 -11.98 18.08
N TYR A 180 20.08 -11.14 18.03
CA TYR A 180 19.70 -10.48 16.78
C TYR A 180 20.79 -9.49 16.36
N GLY A 181 21.39 -9.70 15.18
CA GLY A 181 22.40 -8.80 14.63
C GLY A 181 21.85 -7.39 14.40
N TRP A 182 22.74 -6.41 14.36
CA TRP A 182 22.41 -5.05 13.93
C TRP A 182 22.77 -4.86 12.45
N ASP A 183 21.87 -4.25 11.70
CA ASP A 183 22.11 -3.80 10.35
C ASP A 183 21.70 -2.33 10.21
N ASP A 184 22.60 -1.48 9.75
CA ASP A 184 22.39 -0.04 9.70
C ASP A 184 21.29 0.36 8.73
N ASP A 185 21.09 -0.42 7.67
CA ASP A 185 20.14 -0.10 6.62
C ASP A 185 19.06 -1.16 6.41
N TYR A 186 17.88 -0.90 6.94
CA TYR A 186 16.70 -1.73 6.72
C TYR A 186 16.39 -2.00 5.23
N ASN A 187 16.66 -1.03 4.35
CA ASN A 187 16.34 -1.09 2.92
C ASN A 187 17.45 -1.72 2.06
N GLY A 188 18.57 -2.09 2.66
CA GLY A 188 19.66 -2.77 1.96
C GLY A 188 19.25 -4.17 1.47
N PRO A 189 19.86 -4.67 0.38
CA PRO A 189 19.40 -5.88 -0.31
C PRO A 189 19.63 -7.19 0.47
N ASN A 190 20.45 -7.16 1.54
CA ASN A 190 20.81 -8.36 2.30
C ASN A 190 20.64 -8.18 3.82
N THR A 191 19.91 -7.17 4.25
CA THR A 191 19.71 -6.81 5.65
C THR A 191 18.78 -7.78 6.37
N THR A 192 19.03 -8.03 7.66
CA THR A 192 18.20 -8.85 8.56
C THR A 192 18.51 -8.49 10.01
N GLY A 193 17.70 -8.94 10.96
CA GLY A 193 17.87 -8.64 12.37
C GLY A 193 17.36 -7.25 12.74
N ARG A 194 18.03 -6.56 13.66
CA ARG A 194 17.66 -5.23 14.18
C ARG A 194 18.06 -4.14 13.20
N SER A 195 17.17 -3.19 12.94
CA SER A 195 17.49 -2.04 12.08
C SER A 195 16.65 -0.83 12.44
N ARG A 196 17.14 0.35 12.05
CA ARG A 196 16.34 1.58 12.05
C ARG A 196 15.24 1.50 10.98
N TYR A 197 14.00 1.75 11.37
CA TYR A 197 12.84 1.60 10.48
C TYR A 197 12.65 2.87 9.62
N PRO A 198 12.80 2.79 8.30
CA PRO A 198 12.83 3.96 7.41
C PRO A 198 11.46 4.62 7.26
N ALA A 199 11.47 5.93 6.99
CA ALA A 199 10.26 6.72 6.79
C ALA A 199 10.39 7.73 5.65
N ASN A 200 9.28 8.02 4.94
CA ASN A 200 9.24 9.02 3.88
C ASN A 200 8.85 10.39 4.43
N HIS A 201 9.78 11.08 5.03
CA HIS A 201 9.65 12.47 5.45
C HIS A 201 10.96 13.22 5.32
N THR A 202 10.90 14.53 5.26
CA THR A 202 12.08 15.41 5.27
C THR A 202 12.79 15.39 6.63
N ARG A 203 14.01 15.92 6.72
CA ARG A 203 14.73 16.03 8.00
C ARG A 203 14.02 16.92 9.03
N ASP A 204 13.22 17.90 8.57
CA ASP A 204 12.34 18.72 9.42
C ASP A 204 10.95 18.07 9.64
N LEU A 205 10.86 16.77 9.44
CA LEU A 205 9.75 15.90 9.82
C LEU A 205 8.43 16.16 9.07
N ARG A 206 8.49 16.72 7.86
CA ARG A 206 7.33 16.92 7.02
C ARG A 206 7.05 15.70 6.15
N ARG A 207 5.78 15.31 6.05
CA ARG A 207 5.31 14.31 5.10
C ARG A 207 5.58 14.74 3.67
N VAL A 208 6.06 13.82 2.84
CA VAL A 208 6.10 13.97 1.39
C VAL A 208 5.27 12.85 0.76
N SER A 209 4.04 13.17 0.38
CA SER A 209 3.18 12.28 -0.40
C SER A 209 3.55 12.33 -1.88
N THR A 210 2.95 11.44 -2.69
CA THR A 210 3.13 11.50 -4.15
C THR A 210 2.50 12.75 -4.77
N ASN A 211 1.54 13.41 -4.11
CA ASN A 211 1.09 14.74 -4.54
C ASN A 211 2.25 15.75 -4.49
N HIS A 212 2.95 15.85 -3.34
CA HIS A 212 4.11 16.74 -3.20
C HIS A 212 5.27 16.37 -4.12
N GLY A 213 5.66 15.07 -4.13
CA GLY A 213 6.85 14.63 -4.84
C GLY A 213 6.70 14.58 -6.35
N TYR A 214 5.49 14.26 -6.85
CA TYR A 214 5.28 14.03 -8.28
C TYR A 214 4.33 15.03 -8.93
N LEU A 215 3.17 15.35 -8.32
CA LEU A 215 2.18 16.22 -8.99
C LEU A 215 2.57 17.69 -8.92
N ASP A 216 3.00 18.20 -7.76
CA ASP A 216 3.37 19.61 -7.63
C ASP A 216 4.41 20.07 -8.67
N PRO A 217 5.49 19.32 -8.92
CA PRO A 217 6.44 19.69 -9.98
C PRO A 217 5.87 19.62 -11.41
N ALA A 218 4.75 18.91 -11.61
CA ALA A 218 4.14 18.72 -12.93
C ALA A 218 2.97 19.67 -13.22
N ARG A 219 2.37 20.31 -12.21
CA ARG A 219 1.13 21.10 -12.33
C ARG A 219 1.18 22.22 -13.37
N GLY A 220 2.34 22.75 -13.68
CA GLY A 220 2.50 23.82 -14.68
C GLY A 220 2.58 23.35 -16.14
N ARG A 221 2.52 22.06 -16.41
CA ARG A 221 2.65 21.51 -17.77
C ARG A 221 1.37 21.72 -18.57
N ALA A 222 1.49 22.31 -19.77
CA ALA A 222 0.35 22.61 -20.64
C ALA A 222 -0.41 21.37 -21.14
N ASN A 223 0.24 20.20 -21.13
CA ASN A 223 -0.29 18.92 -21.57
C ASN A 223 -0.81 18.02 -20.42
N LEU A 224 -0.83 18.53 -19.18
CA LEU A 224 -1.38 17.83 -18.01
C LEU A 224 -2.55 18.61 -17.43
N GLU A 225 -3.71 17.97 -17.37
CA GLU A 225 -4.87 18.48 -16.64
C GLU A 225 -5.17 17.56 -15.44
N ILE A 226 -5.42 18.16 -14.28
CA ILE A 226 -5.79 17.48 -13.06
C ILE A 226 -7.20 17.93 -12.67
N ARG A 227 -8.13 16.97 -12.46
CA ARG A 227 -9.50 17.25 -12.02
C ARG A 227 -9.79 16.53 -10.72
N GLY A 228 -9.95 17.28 -9.65
CA GLY A 228 -10.56 16.80 -8.40
C GLY A 228 -12.08 16.67 -8.52
N HIS A 229 -12.71 16.02 -7.54
CA HIS A 229 -14.15 15.76 -7.47
C HIS A 229 -14.71 15.08 -8.74
N ALA A 230 -13.87 14.31 -9.46
CA ALA A 230 -14.17 13.63 -10.70
C ALA A 230 -14.17 12.09 -10.47
N GLN A 231 -15.09 11.61 -9.65
CA GLN A 231 -15.21 10.19 -9.36
C GLN A 231 -15.66 9.42 -10.59
N VAL A 232 -14.86 8.45 -11.01
CA VAL A 232 -15.17 7.57 -12.15
C VAL A 232 -16.04 6.41 -11.68
N ASP A 233 -17.14 6.17 -12.40
CA ASP A 233 -18.00 5.02 -12.23
C ASP A 233 -17.44 3.80 -12.97
N ARG A 234 -17.24 3.92 -14.29
CA ARG A 234 -16.81 2.81 -15.16
C ARG A 234 -16.09 3.30 -16.41
N VAL A 235 -15.45 2.36 -17.09
CA VAL A 235 -14.94 2.54 -18.46
C VAL A 235 -16.04 2.21 -19.48
N GLU A 236 -16.12 2.97 -20.55
CA GLU A 236 -17.04 2.77 -21.67
C GLU A 236 -16.29 2.19 -22.87
N PHE A 237 -16.88 1.18 -23.51
CA PHE A 237 -16.27 0.42 -24.60
C PHE A 237 -17.08 0.47 -25.89
N THR A 238 -16.36 0.27 -27.01
CA THR A 238 -16.95 -0.12 -28.30
C THR A 238 -16.32 -1.45 -28.70
N GLY A 239 -17.09 -2.55 -28.66
CA GLY A 239 -16.54 -3.88 -28.70
C GLY A 239 -15.56 -4.06 -27.50
N GLU A 240 -14.35 -4.52 -27.77
CA GLU A 240 -13.30 -4.74 -26.76
C GLU A 240 -12.36 -3.52 -26.57
N THR A 241 -12.67 -2.37 -27.21
CA THR A 241 -11.80 -1.19 -27.16
C THR A 241 -12.37 -0.12 -26.24
N ALA A 242 -11.60 0.33 -25.25
CA ALA A 242 -11.94 1.45 -24.36
C ALA A 242 -12.08 2.76 -25.16
N ARG A 243 -13.11 3.57 -24.86
CA ARG A 243 -13.42 4.82 -25.58
C ARG A 243 -13.62 6.03 -24.69
N ALA A 244 -14.03 5.84 -23.46
CA ALA A 244 -14.29 6.92 -22.52
C ALA A 244 -14.30 6.39 -21.08
N VAL A 245 -14.33 7.30 -20.12
CA VAL A 245 -14.73 7.00 -18.75
C VAL A 245 -16.03 7.73 -18.44
N ARG A 246 -16.94 7.04 -17.72
CA ARG A 246 -18.18 7.60 -17.18
C ARG A 246 -17.93 8.11 -15.78
N LEU A 247 -18.25 9.36 -15.51
CA LEU A 247 -18.19 9.94 -14.17
C LEU A 247 -19.48 9.65 -13.37
N LEU A 248 -19.41 9.84 -12.08
CA LEU A 248 -20.53 9.64 -11.14
C LEU A 248 -21.71 10.57 -11.41
N ASP A 249 -21.46 11.76 -11.96
CA ASP A 249 -22.50 12.73 -12.36
C ASP A 249 -23.20 12.38 -13.68
N GLY A 250 -22.80 11.28 -14.33
CA GLY A 250 -23.32 10.82 -15.59
C GLY A 250 -22.63 11.41 -16.82
N SER A 251 -21.69 12.32 -16.68
CA SER A 251 -20.91 12.83 -17.80
C SER A 251 -19.89 11.79 -18.29
N SER A 252 -19.50 11.90 -19.57
CA SER A 252 -18.50 11.02 -20.19
C SER A 252 -17.30 11.84 -20.64
N VAL A 253 -16.10 11.32 -20.36
CA VAL A 253 -14.83 11.92 -20.78
C VAL A 253 -14.23 11.05 -21.89
N PRO A 254 -14.17 11.56 -23.13
CA PRO A 254 -13.73 10.77 -24.27
C PRO A 254 -12.23 10.58 -24.32
N LEU A 255 -11.83 9.38 -24.78
CA LEU A 255 -10.46 9.01 -25.09
C LEU A 255 -10.18 9.27 -26.56
N ALA A 256 -9.00 9.80 -26.89
CA ALA A 256 -8.55 9.95 -28.28
C ALA A 256 -8.40 8.58 -28.96
N PRO A 257 -8.56 8.49 -30.29
CA PRO A 257 -8.24 7.27 -31.02
C PRO A 257 -6.78 6.82 -30.78
N GLY A 258 -6.63 5.56 -30.34
CA GLY A 258 -5.31 5.02 -29.98
C GLY A 258 -4.79 5.43 -28.59
N GLY A 259 -5.58 6.18 -27.83
CA GLY A 259 -5.25 6.54 -26.45
C GLY A 259 -5.48 5.39 -25.47
N GLU A 260 -5.11 5.59 -24.21
CA GLU A 260 -5.20 4.60 -23.14
C GLU A 260 -5.83 5.16 -21.86
N ILE A 261 -6.65 4.34 -21.21
CA ILE A 261 -7.19 4.57 -19.86
C ILE A 261 -6.37 3.73 -18.90
N ILE A 262 -5.91 4.34 -17.78
CA ILE A 262 -5.13 3.67 -16.76
C ILE A 262 -5.88 3.77 -15.44
N LEU A 263 -6.37 2.64 -14.92
CA LEU A 263 -6.95 2.58 -13.59
C LEU A 263 -5.85 2.56 -12.55
N SER A 264 -5.86 3.56 -11.66
CA SER A 264 -4.92 3.75 -10.53
C SER A 264 -5.68 4.15 -9.26
N ALA A 265 -6.94 3.69 -9.16
CA ALA A 265 -7.84 4.02 -8.06
C ALA A 265 -7.59 3.19 -6.78
N GLY A 266 -6.52 2.39 -6.78
CA GLY A 266 -6.09 1.54 -5.67
C GLY A 266 -6.82 0.19 -5.63
N ALA A 267 -6.27 -0.75 -4.86
CA ALA A 267 -6.71 -2.14 -4.83
C ALA A 267 -8.17 -2.36 -4.37
N ALA A 268 -8.84 -1.33 -3.84
CA ALA A 268 -10.27 -1.40 -3.53
C ALA A 268 -11.15 -0.89 -4.69
N HIS A 269 -10.78 0.21 -5.34
CA HIS A 269 -11.66 0.87 -6.30
C HIS A 269 -11.35 0.51 -7.76
N SER A 270 -10.10 0.20 -8.13
CA SER A 270 -9.79 -0.26 -9.49
C SER A 270 -10.55 -1.55 -9.86
N PRO A 271 -10.60 -2.61 -9.02
CA PRO A 271 -11.44 -3.76 -9.31
C PRO A 271 -12.94 -3.43 -9.30
N ALA A 272 -13.40 -2.49 -8.48
CA ALA A 272 -14.79 -2.05 -8.48
C ALA A 272 -15.18 -1.38 -9.80
N ILE A 273 -14.30 -0.52 -10.36
CA ILE A 273 -14.49 0.12 -11.68
C ILE A 273 -14.47 -0.95 -12.78
N LEU A 274 -13.53 -1.91 -12.76
CA LEU A 274 -13.52 -3.02 -13.72
C LEU A 274 -14.83 -3.81 -13.69
N THR A 275 -15.32 -4.16 -12.50
CA THR A 275 -16.59 -4.90 -12.35
C THR A 275 -17.75 -4.14 -12.94
N ARG A 276 -17.91 -2.83 -12.65
CA ARG A 276 -18.98 -2.00 -13.23
C ARG A 276 -18.83 -1.78 -14.74
N SER A 277 -17.62 -1.98 -15.26
CA SER A 277 -17.34 -1.95 -16.71
C SER A 277 -17.64 -3.28 -17.41
N GLY A 278 -18.17 -4.29 -16.70
CA GLY A 278 -18.45 -5.62 -17.26
C GLY A 278 -17.26 -6.58 -17.25
N ILE A 279 -16.24 -6.30 -16.46
CA ILE A 279 -14.98 -7.07 -16.38
C ILE A 279 -14.86 -7.65 -14.96
N ALA A 280 -15.32 -8.87 -14.77
CA ALA A 280 -15.28 -9.60 -13.50
C ALA A 280 -15.70 -11.06 -13.71
N PRO A 281 -15.66 -11.93 -12.68
CA PRO A 281 -16.21 -13.26 -12.78
C PRO A 281 -17.68 -13.25 -13.23
N ALA A 282 -18.01 -14.08 -14.23
CA ALA A 282 -19.33 -14.13 -14.86
C ALA A 282 -20.48 -14.24 -13.84
N ALA A 283 -20.28 -15.03 -12.79
CA ALA A 283 -21.27 -15.18 -11.71
C ALA A 283 -21.55 -13.86 -10.96
N GLN A 284 -20.51 -13.04 -10.73
CA GLN A 284 -20.66 -11.73 -10.08
C GLN A 284 -21.41 -10.76 -11.01
N LEU A 285 -21.04 -10.68 -12.27
CA LEU A 285 -21.71 -9.81 -13.26
C LEU A 285 -23.18 -10.16 -13.41
N SER A 286 -23.50 -11.47 -13.50
CA SER A 286 -24.87 -11.95 -13.57
C SER A 286 -25.69 -11.54 -12.33
N ARG A 287 -25.13 -11.69 -11.14
CA ARG A 287 -25.77 -11.27 -9.88
C ARG A 287 -26.07 -9.77 -9.84
N LEU A 288 -25.16 -8.96 -10.41
CA LEU A 288 -25.29 -7.50 -10.47
C LEU A 288 -26.18 -7.00 -11.61
N GLY A 289 -26.57 -7.86 -12.56
CA GLY A 289 -27.27 -7.46 -13.75
C GLY A 289 -26.42 -6.63 -14.73
N ILE A 290 -25.09 -6.75 -14.66
CA ILE A 290 -24.14 -6.05 -15.53
C ILE A 290 -23.83 -6.92 -16.74
N PRO A 291 -23.96 -6.41 -17.98
CA PRO A 291 -23.56 -7.13 -19.18
C PRO A 291 -22.07 -7.52 -19.12
N MET A 292 -21.76 -8.78 -19.38
CA MET A 292 -20.39 -9.27 -19.37
C MET A 292 -19.64 -8.82 -20.63
N LEU A 293 -18.51 -8.13 -20.43
CA LEU A 293 -17.53 -7.82 -21.47
C LEU A 293 -16.38 -8.85 -21.45
N ALA A 294 -15.85 -9.15 -20.26
CA ALA A 294 -14.80 -10.13 -20.08
C ALA A 294 -14.96 -10.89 -18.75
N ASP A 295 -14.83 -12.23 -18.81
CA ASP A 295 -14.84 -13.10 -17.65
C ASP A 295 -13.39 -13.22 -17.11
N LEU A 296 -13.06 -12.39 -16.14
CA LEU A 296 -11.74 -12.32 -15.52
C LEU A 296 -11.85 -12.38 -13.98
N PRO A 297 -10.86 -12.93 -13.27
CA PRO A 297 -10.90 -13.15 -11.82
C PRO A 297 -10.67 -11.85 -11.00
N VAL A 298 -11.33 -10.76 -11.38
CA VAL A 298 -11.27 -9.47 -10.71
C VAL A 298 -11.83 -9.59 -9.29
N GLY A 299 -11.05 -9.14 -8.31
CA GLY A 299 -11.38 -9.22 -6.90
C GLY A 299 -10.95 -10.53 -6.22
N GLU A 300 -10.51 -11.52 -6.97
CA GLU A 300 -10.04 -12.80 -6.39
C GLU A 300 -8.56 -12.74 -5.99
N GLY A 301 -8.22 -13.43 -4.88
CA GLY A 301 -6.84 -13.55 -4.43
C GLY A 301 -6.32 -12.32 -3.67
N ALA A 302 -7.20 -11.46 -3.16
CA ALA A 302 -6.85 -10.31 -2.33
C ALA A 302 -5.92 -10.67 -1.17
N GLN A 303 -4.90 -9.87 -0.92
CA GLN A 303 -3.95 -10.06 0.18
C GLN A 303 -3.81 -8.79 1.02
N ASP A 304 -3.50 -8.99 2.30
CA ASP A 304 -3.08 -7.94 3.24
C ASP A 304 -2.11 -8.53 4.26
N HIS A 305 -1.31 -7.70 4.90
CA HIS A 305 -0.44 -8.14 5.99
C HIS A 305 -1.23 -8.36 7.28
N ALA A 306 -0.98 -9.49 7.94
CA ALA A 306 -1.52 -9.77 9.26
C ALA A 306 -0.58 -9.20 10.33
N ILE A 307 -1.16 -8.55 11.34
CA ILE A 307 -0.43 -8.02 12.49
C ILE A 307 -1.16 -8.38 13.79
N VAL A 308 -0.38 -8.71 14.83
CA VAL A 308 -0.87 -8.98 16.18
C VAL A 308 0.03 -8.26 17.19
N PHE A 309 -0.56 -7.73 18.24
CA PHE A 309 0.16 -6.97 19.25
C PHE A 309 0.39 -7.80 20.52
N ALA A 310 1.60 -7.68 21.05
CA ALA A 310 1.97 -8.08 22.40
C ALA A 310 2.30 -6.78 23.18
N GLN A 311 1.41 -6.39 24.09
CA GLN A 311 1.39 -5.06 24.68
C GLN A 311 1.50 -5.10 26.19
N PHE A 312 1.75 -3.94 26.78
CA PHE A 312 1.74 -3.73 28.22
C PHE A 312 1.23 -2.31 28.54
N HIS A 313 0.78 -2.10 29.76
CA HIS A 313 0.53 -0.77 30.28
C HIS A 313 1.85 -0.13 30.68
N PRO A 314 2.23 1.01 30.08
CA PRO A 314 3.46 1.70 30.45
C PRO A 314 3.32 2.30 31.86
N ARG A 315 4.46 2.44 32.58
CA ARG A 315 4.47 3.11 33.88
C ARG A 315 4.00 4.57 33.77
N GLU A 316 3.33 5.09 34.78
CA GLU A 316 2.71 6.43 34.80
C GLU A 316 3.66 7.58 34.43
N ASN A 317 4.96 7.43 34.69
CA ASN A 317 5.97 8.47 34.42
C ASN A 317 6.44 8.53 32.97
N ARG A 318 5.89 7.69 32.09
CA ARG A 318 6.32 7.65 30.69
C ARG A 318 5.75 8.81 29.90
N VAL A 319 6.63 9.63 29.35
CA VAL A 319 6.25 10.72 28.44
C VAL A 319 6.50 10.27 27.00
N VAL A 320 5.43 10.16 26.22
CA VAL A 320 5.55 10.05 24.76
C VAL A 320 5.56 11.48 24.21
N PRO A 321 6.69 11.95 23.63
CA PRO A 321 6.75 13.29 23.09
C PRO A 321 5.64 13.52 22.03
N PRO A 322 5.02 14.72 22.03
CA PRO A 322 4.08 15.06 20.98
C PRO A 322 4.75 14.88 19.62
N GLY A 323 4.08 14.19 18.74
CA GLY A 323 4.62 14.00 17.40
C GLY A 323 5.60 12.82 17.24
N MET A 324 5.87 12.02 18.26
CA MET A 324 6.68 10.80 18.12
C MET A 324 5.96 9.77 17.23
N ARG A 325 6.68 9.20 16.28
CA ARG A 325 6.19 8.01 15.55
C ARG A 325 6.10 6.80 16.50
N PRO A 326 5.16 5.88 16.26
CA PRO A 326 5.06 4.69 17.11
C PRO A 326 6.28 3.78 17.01
N THR A 327 7.00 3.78 15.87
CA THR A 327 8.04 2.80 15.54
C THR A 327 9.25 3.47 14.91
N HIS A 328 10.45 3.25 15.47
CA HIS A 328 11.73 3.64 14.86
C HIS A 328 12.70 2.45 14.72
N VAL A 329 12.44 1.34 15.40
CA VAL A 329 13.24 0.12 15.36
C VAL A 329 12.37 -1.08 15.04
N ALA A 330 12.89 -1.96 14.18
CA ALA A 330 12.30 -3.23 13.84
C ALA A 330 13.33 -4.35 13.90
N ILE A 331 12.89 -5.56 14.21
CA ILE A 331 13.63 -6.81 14.02
C ILE A 331 12.96 -7.58 12.89
N ARG A 332 13.73 -8.00 11.89
CA ARG A 332 13.25 -8.92 10.85
C ARG A 332 13.95 -10.27 10.95
N PHE A 333 13.24 -11.31 10.67
CA PHE A 333 13.78 -12.66 10.61
C PHE A 333 13.01 -13.53 9.62
N SER A 334 13.62 -14.63 9.22
CA SER A 334 13.02 -15.63 8.33
C SER A 334 12.47 -16.77 9.16
N SER A 335 11.25 -17.23 8.84
CA SER A 335 10.65 -18.40 9.47
C SER A 335 11.23 -19.73 8.95
N GLU A 336 11.88 -19.68 7.78
CA GLU A 336 12.44 -20.86 7.08
C GLU A 336 11.40 -21.94 6.73
N LEU A 337 10.12 -21.56 6.69
CA LEU A 337 9.04 -22.49 6.31
C LEU A 337 8.87 -22.55 4.78
N PRO A 338 8.40 -23.68 4.23
CA PRO A 338 8.15 -23.82 2.81
C PRO A 338 7.18 -22.74 2.27
N GLY A 339 7.50 -22.19 1.11
CA GLY A 339 6.68 -21.15 0.46
C GLY A 339 6.88 -19.74 0.98
N THR A 340 7.75 -19.54 1.98
CA THR A 340 8.11 -18.22 2.50
C THR A 340 9.44 -17.74 1.94
N GLY A 341 9.68 -16.44 2.05
CA GLY A 341 10.96 -15.83 1.66
C GLY A 341 11.77 -15.37 2.85
N ARG A 342 12.83 -14.66 2.55
CA ARG A 342 13.66 -14.02 3.57
C ARG A 342 12.86 -12.91 4.26
N ASN A 343 13.11 -12.70 5.57
CA ASN A 343 12.50 -11.65 6.38
C ASN A 343 10.96 -11.61 6.31
N ASP A 344 10.36 -12.77 6.24
CA ASP A 344 8.90 -12.95 6.10
C ASP A 344 8.13 -12.60 7.38
N VAL A 345 8.82 -12.36 8.50
CA VAL A 345 8.27 -11.89 9.77
C VAL A 345 9.03 -10.68 10.29
N ALA A 346 8.31 -9.71 10.85
CA ALA A 346 8.89 -8.57 11.55
C ALA A 346 8.31 -8.40 12.95
N ILE A 347 9.15 -7.96 13.90
CA ILE A 347 8.77 -7.49 15.22
C ILE A 347 9.07 -5.99 15.26
N LEU A 348 8.05 -5.19 15.49
CA LEU A 348 8.11 -3.73 15.46
C LEU A 348 8.00 -3.17 16.87
N ALA A 349 8.86 -2.25 17.25
CA ALA A 349 8.66 -1.46 18.45
C ALA A 349 7.33 -0.68 18.33
N THR A 350 6.58 -0.58 19.41
CA THR A 350 5.36 0.21 19.46
C THR A 350 5.38 1.10 20.69
N ASN A 351 5.92 2.31 20.54
CA ASN A 351 6.04 3.27 21.65
C ASN A 351 4.68 3.72 22.19
N HIS A 352 3.67 3.72 21.34
CA HIS A 352 2.28 3.95 21.66
C HIS A 352 1.41 3.27 20.60
N ASN A 353 0.16 3.02 20.92
CA ASN A 353 -0.76 2.36 20.00
C ASN A 353 -2.01 3.21 19.69
N TYR A 354 -1.85 4.51 19.60
CA TYR A 354 -2.94 5.44 19.28
C TYR A 354 -3.62 5.13 17.94
N TRP A 355 -2.87 4.55 16.99
CA TRP A 355 -3.44 4.11 15.72
C TRP A 355 -4.53 3.05 15.86
N PHE A 356 -4.53 2.31 16.96
CA PHE A 356 -5.51 1.28 17.27
C PHE A 356 -6.40 1.65 18.46
N GLY A 357 -6.41 2.94 18.83
CA GLY A 357 -7.35 3.50 19.80
C GLY A 357 -6.99 3.25 21.26
N ASN A 358 -5.71 2.96 21.56
CA ASN A 358 -5.25 2.81 22.94
C ASN A 358 -3.85 3.42 23.15
N ASP A 359 -3.47 3.62 24.41
CA ASP A 359 -2.19 4.19 24.86
C ASP A 359 -1.14 3.15 25.23
N GLN A 360 -1.46 1.86 25.06
CA GLN A 360 -0.54 0.77 25.36
C GLN A 360 0.72 0.83 24.51
N ALA A 361 1.81 0.37 25.10
CA ALA A 361 3.10 0.21 24.44
C ALA A 361 3.43 -1.29 24.29
N GLY A 362 4.44 -1.63 23.51
CA GLY A 362 4.85 -3.03 23.36
C GLY A 362 5.47 -3.36 22.02
N LEU A 363 5.19 -4.55 21.54
CA LEU A 363 5.68 -5.05 20.27
C LEU A 363 4.51 -5.44 19.36
N ALA A 364 4.69 -5.22 18.07
CA ALA A 364 3.77 -5.72 17.05
C ALA A 364 4.49 -6.79 16.22
N VAL A 365 3.86 -7.94 16.06
CA VAL A 365 4.32 -9.02 15.18
C VAL A 365 3.57 -8.92 13.87
N GLN A 366 4.29 -8.68 12.79
CA GLN A 366 3.74 -8.56 11.44
C GLN A 366 4.25 -9.67 10.54
N LEU A 367 3.35 -10.34 9.83
CA LEU A 367 3.75 -11.17 8.71
C LEU A 367 4.02 -10.28 7.50
N ASN A 368 5.28 -10.19 7.09
CA ASN A 368 5.69 -9.42 5.92
C ASN A 368 5.29 -10.12 4.60
N GLN A 369 5.02 -11.41 4.64
CA GLN A 369 4.46 -12.16 3.54
C GLN A 369 3.21 -12.89 4.01
N SER A 370 2.07 -12.63 3.41
CA SER A 370 0.85 -13.37 3.65
C SER A 370 0.64 -14.39 2.54
N LEU A 371 0.41 -15.64 2.89
CA LEU A 371 -0.01 -16.70 1.98
C LEU A 371 -1.53 -16.79 1.91
N SER A 372 -2.22 -16.38 2.98
CA SER A 372 -3.68 -16.27 3.03
C SER A 372 -4.20 -15.36 1.93
N ARG A 373 -5.29 -15.78 1.28
CA ARG A 373 -5.92 -15.03 0.19
C ARG A 373 -7.40 -14.86 0.46
N GLY A 374 -7.85 -13.65 0.24
CA GLY A 374 -9.23 -13.23 0.35
C GLY A 374 -9.83 -12.85 -0.99
N SER A 375 -10.86 -12.03 -0.93
CA SER A 375 -11.60 -11.56 -2.11
C SER A 375 -12.18 -10.17 -1.91
N LEU A 376 -12.54 -9.54 -3.03
CA LEU A 376 -13.26 -8.28 -3.07
C LEU A 376 -14.42 -8.43 -4.08
N TRP A 377 -15.60 -7.92 -3.72
CA TRP A 377 -16.74 -7.93 -4.63
C TRP A 377 -17.65 -6.72 -4.41
N LEU A 378 -18.47 -6.40 -5.40
CA LEU A 378 -19.52 -5.39 -5.26
C LEU A 378 -20.81 -6.01 -4.69
N PRO A 379 -21.45 -5.42 -3.68
CA PRO A 379 -22.74 -5.87 -3.18
C PRO A 379 -23.88 -5.57 -4.16
N ASP A 380 -23.79 -4.46 -4.88
CA ASP A 380 -24.73 -4.00 -5.92
C ASP A 380 -23.99 -3.23 -7.03
N ALA A 381 -24.71 -2.71 -8.02
CA ALA A 381 -24.16 -1.98 -9.16
C ALA A 381 -24.08 -0.46 -8.95
N ASP A 382 -24.55 0.08 -7.82
CA ASP A 382 -24.48 1.53 -7.55
C ASP A 382 -23.01 1.95 -7.33
N PRO A 383 -22.48 2.90 -8.11
CA PRO A 383 -21.09 3.37 -7.95
C PRO A 383 -20.83 4.10 -6.62
N ARG A 384 -21.86 4.43 -5.86
CA ARG A 384 -21.76 5.02 -4.52
C ARG A 384 -21.59 3.97 -3.43
N THR A 385 -21.92 2.72 -3.74
CA THR A 385 -21.76 1.62 -2.80
C THR A 385 -20.31 1.13 -2.79
N ALA A 386 -19.69 1.14 -1.61
CA ALA A 386 -18.33 0.67 -1.45
C ALA A 386 -18.21 -0.85 -1.70
N PRO A 387 -17.07 -1.33 -2.23
CA PRO A 387 -16.80 -2.76 -2.34
C PRO A 387 -16.69 -3.42 -0.97
N VAL A 388 -17.07 -4.68 -0.89
CA VAL A 388 -16.87 -5.55 0.28
C VAL A 388 -15.52 -6.24 0.15
N ILE A 389 -14.70 -6.16 1.21
CA ILE A 389 -13.38 -6.80 1.28
C ILE A 389 -13.43 -7.91 2.32
N GLU A 390 -13.04 -9.12 1.94
CA GLU A 390 -12.83 -10.25 2.84
C GLU A 390 -11.36 -10.66 2.78
N GLN A 391 -10.62 -10.40 3.85
CA GLN A 391 -9.14 -10.55 3.86
C GLN A 391 -8.70 -11.99 4.17
N ARG A 392 -9.47 -12.74 4.96
CA ARG A 392 -9.17 -14.11 5.39
C ARG A 392 -7.80 -14.26 6.07
N LEU A 393 -7.41 -13.30 6.90
CA LEU A 393 -6.11 -13.31 7.58
C LEU A 393 -5.90 -14.58 8.40
N LEU A 394 -4.68 -15.15 8.34
CA LEU A 394 -4.28 -16.38 9.04
C LEU A 394 -5.17 -17.59 8.73
N THR A 395 -5.74 -17.67 7.53
CA THR A 395 -6.44 -18.88 7.08
C THR A 395 -5.50 -19.92 6.47
N ASP A 396 -4.36 -19.47 5.92
CA ASP A 396 -3.29 -20.38 5.55
C ASP A 396 -2.59 -20.91 6.82
N PRO A 397 -2.41 -22.23 6.95
CA PRO A 397 -1.75 -22.82 8.12
C PRO A 397 -0.33 -22.31 8.37
N THR A 398 0.42 -22.00 7.30
CA THR A 398 1.78 -21.47 7.39
C THR A 398 1.79 -20.07 8.00
N ASP A 399 0.84 -19.21 7.62
CA ASP A 399 0.67 -17.88 8.21
C ASP A 399 0.39 -17.97 9.72
N TYR A 400 -0.47 -18.93 10.11
CA TYR A 400 -0.81 -19.14 11.50
C TYR A 400 0.43 -19.57 12.33
N VAL A 401 1.22 -20.53 11.83
CA VAL A 401 2.43 -21.03 12.52
C VAL A 401 3.48 -19.92 12.65
N ARG A 402 3.69 -19.12 11.59
CA ARG A 402 4.63 -17.99 11.64
C ARG A 402 4.22 -16.91 12.63
N MET A 403 2.93 -16.64 12.71
CA MET A 403 2.41 -15.69 13.68
C MET A 403 2.65 -16.18 15.12
N LEU A 404 2.48 -17.47 15.38
CA LEU A 404 2.78 -18.05 16.70
C LEU A 404 4.26 -17.97 17.05
N ASP A 405 5.17 -18.30 16.10
CA ASP A 405 6.62 -18.17 16.31
C ASP A 405 7.00 -16.71 16.59
N GLY A 406 6.48 -15.78 15.79
CA GLY A 406 6.71 -14.36 16.01
C GLY A 406 6.24 -13.84 17.38
N LEU A 407 5.07 -14.31 17.85
CA LEU A 407 4.55 -13.95 19.17
C LEU A 407 5.38 -14.57 20.31
N ALA A 408 5.87 -15.79 20.16
CA ALA A 408 6.75 -16.40 21.14
C ALA A 408 8.06 -15.59 21.27
N ARG A 409 8.68 -15.21 20.14
CA ARG A 409 9.88 -14.35 20.15
C ARG A 409 9.60 -12.96 20.71
N ALA A 410 8.44 -12.37 20.43
CA ALA A 410 8.03 -11.10 21.01
C ALA A 410 7.86 -11.22 22.54
N GLU A 411 7.32 -12.33 23.04
CA GLU A 411 7.20 -12.60 24.48
C GLU A 411 8.59 -12.73 25.13
N ASP A 412 9.52 -13.46 24.52
CA ASP A 412 10.91 -13.59 25.01
C ASP A 412 11.60 -12.22 25.11
N LEU A 413 11.42 -11.35 24.11
CA LEU A 413 11.91 -9.97 24.14
C LEU A 413 11.28 -9.18 25.30
N LEU A 414 9.96 -9.25 25.44
CA LEU A 414 9.19 -8.52 26.46
C LEU A 414 9.49 -9.00 27.90
N GLN A 415 10.07 -10.17 28.10
CA GLN A 415 10.52 -10.67 29.40
C GLN A 415 11.92 -10.17 29.79
N ARG A 416 12.64 -9.48 28.88
CA ARG A 416 13.96 -8.94 29.19
C ARG A 416 13.88 -7.75 30.18
N PRO A 417 14.93 -7.52 30.99
CA PRO A 417 14.96 -6.46 32.00
C PRO A 417 14.58 -5.07 31.44
N GLU A 418 14.98 -4.78 30.20
CA GLU A 418 14.73 -3.51 29.52
C GLU A 418 13.23 -3.24 29.39
N PHE A 419 12.45 -4.27 29.02
CA PHE A 419 10.99 -4.17 28.91
C PHE A 419 10.30 -4.29 30.27
N VAL A 420 10.80 -5.13 31.17
CA VAL A 420 10.25 -5.27 32.54
C VAL A 420 10.31 -3.93 33.27
N ALA A 421 11.36 -3.14 33.05
CA ALA A 421 11.49 -1.80 33.63
C ALA A 421 10.45 -0.80 33.12
N LEU A 422 9.89 -1.00 31.92
CA LEU A 422 8.94 -0.07 31.28
C LEU A 422 7.48 -0.35 31.63
N ARG A 423 7.15 -1.56 32.10
CA ARG A 423 5.76 -2.01 32.22
C ARG A 423 5.22 -2.01 33.65
N GLU A 424 3.92 -1.84 33.74
CA GLU A 424 3.10 -2.18 34.92
C GLU A 424 2.23 -3.40 34.61
N GLY A 425 2.19 -4.33 35.56
CA GLY A 425 1.37 -5.55 35.46
C GLY A 425 1.82 -6.53 34.36
N ASP A 426 0.87 -7.32 33.92
CA ASP A 426 1.08 -8.43 33.00
C ASP A 426 1.08 -7.97 31.53
N LEU A 427 1.58 -8.85 30.65
CA LEU A 427 1.51 -8.66 29.21
C LEU A 427 0.09 -8.90 28.70
N VAL A 428 -0.36 -8.02 27.80
CA VAL A 428 -1.63 -8.12 27.07
C VAL A 428 -1.33 -8.66 25.69
N MET A 429 -1.49 -9.96 25.50
CA MET A 429 -1.29 -10.65 24.24
C MET A 429 -2.16 -11.91 24.16
N PRO A 430 -2.49 -12.43 22.96
CA PRO A 430 -3.30 -13.63 22.85
C PRO A 430 -2.63 -14.86 23.47
N ARG A 431 -3.37 -15.64 24.27
CA ARG A 431 -2.91 -16.84 24.97
C ARG A 431 -3.56 -18.12 24.43
N SER A 432 -4.52 -17.99 23.53
CA SER A 432 -5.21 -19.10 22.90
C SER A 432 -5.39 -18.85 21.40
N ARG A 433 -5.69 -19.92 20.66
CA ARG A 433 -6.02 -19.81 19.23
C ARG A 433 -7.21 -18.86 18.99
N ALA A 434 -8.25 -18.97 19.82
CA ALA A 434 -9.44 -18.14 19.67
C ALA A 434 -9.11 -16.66 19.88
N GLU A 435 -8.31 -16.33 20.89
CA GLU A 435 -7.85 -14.96 21.14
C GLU A 435 -6.97 -14.44 19.99
N LEU A 436 -6.02 -15.23 19.50
CA LEU A 436 -5.17 -14.86 18.38
C LEU A 436 -6.01 -14.50 17.13
N LEU A 437 -6.91 -15.39 16.72
CA LEU A 437 -7.79 -15.17 15.58
C LEU A 437 -8.81 -14.03 15.85
N GLY A 438 -9.18 -13.80 17.11
CA GLY A 438 -9.99 -12.67 17.55
C GLY A 438 -9.26 -11.33 17.53
N GLN A 439 -7.94 -11.30 17.73
CA GLN A 439 -7.14 -10.07 17.85
C GLN A 439 -6.37 -9.71 16.58
N VAL A 440 -6.21 -10.64 15.61
CA VAL A 440 -5.49 -10.34 14.38
C VAL A 440 -6.10 -9.13 13.66
N LYS A 441 -5.22 -8.22 13.23
CA LYS A 441 -5.58 -7.02 12.48
C LYS A 441 -4.88 -7.03 11.12
N ASP A 442 -5.41 -6.24 10.20
CA ASP A 442 -4.73 -5.87 8.95
C ASP A 442 -3.84 -4.63 9.16
N VAL A 443 -3.00 -4.35 8.17
CA VAL A 443 -2.15 -3.15 8.14
C VAL A 443 -2.59 -2.21 7.01
N MET A 444 -3.79 -2.42 6.44
CA MET A 444 -4.34 -1.65 5.32
C MET A 444 -3.47 -1.70 4.04
N HIS A 445 -2.91 -2.85 3.76
CA HIS A 445 -2.04 -3.12 2.62
C HIS A 445 -2.73 -3.98 1.54
N LEU A 446 -4.05 -3.79 1.33
CA LEU A 446 -4.81 -4.51 0.31
C LEU A 446 -4.08 -4.47 -1.04
N SER A 447 -3.92 -5.65 -1.63
CA SER A 447 -3.23 -5.87 -2.91
C SER A 447 -3.79 -7.07 -3.64
N SER A 448 -3.30 -7.33 -4.85
CA SER A 448 -3.57 -8.56 -5.64
C SER A 448 -5.03 -8.77 -6.06
N THR A 449 -5.84 -7.72 -6.12
CA THR A 449 -7.27 -7.77 -6.50
C THR A 449 -7.55 -7.69 -8.00
N ALA A 450 -6.51 -7.43 -8.82
CA ALA A 450 -6.53 -7.48 -10.29
C ALA A 450 -5.16 -8.00 -10.79
N ARG A 451 -4.78 -9.17 -10.33
CA ARG A 451 -3.42 -9.71 -10.34
C ARG A 451 -2.79 -9.76 -11.74
N MET A 452 -1.51 -9.39 -11.82
CA MET A 452 -0.65 -9.61 -12.98
C MET A 452 -0.20 -11.07 -13.05
N GLY A 453 -0.05 -11.61 -14.24
CA GLY A 453 0.52 -12.93 -14.45
C GLY A 453 0.76 -13.26 -15.91
N ALA A 454 1.31 -14.44 -16.17
CA ALA A 454 1.58 -14.97 -17.50
C ALA A 454 0.28 -15.14 -18.32
N GLU A 455 0.41 -15.18 -19.65
CA GLU A 455 -0.73 -15.31 -20.56
C GLU A 455 -1.64 -16.51 -20.27
N ASN A 456 -1.04 -17.61 -19.84
CA ASN A 456 -1.74 -18.85 -19.52
C ASN A 456 -2.16 -18.98 -18.03
N ASP A 457 -1.92 -17.95 -17.20
CA ASP A 457 -2.36 -17.95 -15.80
C ASP A 457 -3.85 -17.59 -15.69
N PRO A 458 -4.73 -18.54 -15.32
CA PRO A 458 -6.17 -18.29 -15.22
C PRO A 458 -6.54 -17.33 -14.08
N ALA A 459 -5.63 -17.06 -13.16
CA ALA A 459 -5.83 -16.15 -12.05
C ALA A 459 -5.32 -14.72 -12.34
N ALA A 460 -4.81 -14.44 -13.54
CA ALA A 460 -4.36 -13.12 -13.92
C ALA A 460 -5.45 -12.30 -14.60
N VAL A 461 -5.54 -11.03 -14.22
CA VAL A 461 -6.42 -10.00 -14.80
C VAL A 461 -5.66 -9.15 -15.80
N VAL A 462 -4.40 -8.85 -15.51
CA VAL A 462 -3.53 -8.06 -16.40
C VAL A 462 -2.29 -8.85 -16.83
N ASP A 463 -1.76 -8.48 -18.01
CA ASP A 463 -0.51 -8.98 -18.52
C ASP A 463 0.72 -8.26 -17.88
N PRO A 464 1.97 -8.69 -18.16
CA PRO A 464 3.17 -8.02 -17.66
C PRO A 464 3.36 -6.57 -18.15
N LEU A 465 2.63 -6.12 -19.14
CA LEU A 465 2.57 -4.71 -19.56
C LEU A 465 1.42 -3.95 -18.89
N CYS A 466 0.82 -4.51 -17.83
CA CYS A 466 -0.31 -3.97 -17.08
C CYS A 466 -1.62 -3.83 -17.90
N ARG A 467 -1.72 -4.40 -19.10
CA ARG A 467 -2.91 -4.34 -19.95
C ARG A 467 -3.96 -5.33 -19.46
N VAL A 468 -5.22 -4.90 -19.41
CA VAL A 468 -6.34 -5.79 -19.06
C VAL A 468 -6.53 -6.81 -20.20
N ARG A 469 -6.52 -8.08 -19.84
CA ARG A 469 -6.53 -9.18 -20.80
C ARG A 469 -7.78 -9.19 -21.66
N GLY A 470 -7.60 -9.44 -22.97
CA GLY A 470 -8.67 -9.51 -23.95
C GLY A 470 -9.24 -8.14 -24.36
N LEU A 471 -8.70 -7.04 -23.81
CA LEU A 471 -9.20 -5.69 -24.09
C LEU A 471 -8.09 -4.76 -24.60
N SER A 472 -8.50 -3.73 -25.32
CA SER A 472 -7.60 -2.72 -25.87
C SER A 472 -7.84 -1.35 -25.24
N GLY A 473 -6.77 -0.55 -25.03
CA GLY A 473 -6.85 0.80 -24.51
C GLY A 473 -7.14 0.90 -23.01
N LEU A 474 -6.94 -0.20 -22.24
CA LEU A 474 -7.16 -0.23 -20.80
C LEU A 474 -6.00 -0.92 -20.08
N ARG A 475 -5.45 -0.23 -19.08
CA ARG A 475 -4.45 -0.76 -18.14
C ARG A 475 -4.90 -0.59 -16.69
N VAL A 476 -4.28 -1.35 -15.80
CA VAL A 476 -4.38 -1.15 -14.34
C VAL A 476 -2.97 -1.00 -13.78
N VAL A 477 -2.73 0.05 -13.00
CA VAL A 477 -1.42 0.30 -12.38
C VAL A 477 -1.63 0.83 -10.96
N ASP A 478 -1.68 -0.06 -10.00
CA ASP A 478 -1.68 0.19 -8.56
C ASP A 478 -1.42 -1.13 -7.80
N ALA A 479 -1.67 -1.17 -6.49
CA ALA A 479 -1.44 -2.38 -5.69
C ALA A 479 -2.33 -3.57 -6.10
N SER A 480 -3.41 -3.36 -6.86
CA SER A 480 -4.29 -4.45 -7.31
C SER A 480 -3.58 -5.44 -8.23
N ILE A 481 -2.58 -4.97 -8.99
CA ILE A 481 -1.88 -5.82 -9.96
C ILE A 481 -0.78 -6.69 -9.34
N PHE A 482 -0.45 -6.53 -8.07
CA PHE A 482 0.61 -7.34 -7.45
C PHE A 482 0.34 -8.82 -7.63
N PRO A 483 1.28 -9.62 -8.18
CA PRO A 483 1.17 -11.07 -8.25
C PRO A 483 1.04 -11.71 -6.87
N SER A 484 1.75 -11.14 -5.89
CA SER A 484 1.66 -11.44 -4.47
C SER A 484 2.07 -10.21 -3.66
N ILE A 485 1.58 -10.09 -2.43
CA ILE A 485 1.98 -9.01 -1.53
C ILE A 485 3.49 -9.06 -1.26
N VAL A 486 4.14 -7.91 -1.22
CA VAL A 486 5.58 -7.76 -0.99
C VAL A 486 5.92 -7.79 0.51
N SER A 487 7.16 -8.15 0.86
CA SER A 487 7.65 -8.23 2.25
C SER A 487 7.97 -6.86 2.86
N ALA A 488 7.13 -5.86 2.60
CA ALA A 488 7.29 -4.47 3.04
C ALA A 488 5.95 -3.75 3.06
N ASN A 489 5.90 -2.59 3.73
CA ASN A 489 4.78 -1.66 3.57
C ASN A 489 4.66 -1.27 2.10
N ILE A 490 3.45 -1.38 1.53
CA ILE A 490 3.27 -1.41 0.07
C ILE A 490 3.47 -0.07 -0.66
N ASN A 491 3.52 1.08 0.05
CA ASN A 491 3.53 2.39 -0.62
C ASN A 491 4.74 2.57 -1.56
N ILE A 492 5.96 2.25 -1.09
CA ILE A 492 7.18 2.34 -1.91
C ILE A 492 7.12 1.38 -3.10
N ALA A 493 6.60 0.17 -2.89
CA ALA A 493 6.38 -0.79 -3.97
C ALA A 493 5.40 -0.27 -5.04
N VAL A 494 4.30 0.35 -4.63
CA VAL A 494 3.31 0.94 -5.56
C VAL A 494 3.92 2.06 -6.39
N ILE A 495 4.72 2.92 -5.76
CA ILE A 495 5.43 4.00 -6.47
C ILE A 495 6.44 3.40 -7.48
N ALA A 496 7.23 2.40 -7.07
CA ALA A 496 8.18 1.73 -7.95
C ALA A 496 7.51 1.01 -9.12
N VAL A 497 6.37 0.36 -8.87
CA VAL A 497 5.54 -0.28 -9.91
C VAL A 497 5.04 0.76 -10.91
N ALA A 498 4.58 1.92 -10.46
CA ALA A 498 4.12 2.99 -11.33
C ALA A 498 5.28 3.61 -12.15
N GLU A 499 6.48 3.76 -11.56
CA GLU A 499 7.70 4.18 -12.27
C GLU A 499 8.06 3.18 -13.39
N ARG A 500 8.01 1.88 -13.09
CA ARG A 500 8.29 0.82 -14.08
C ARG A 500 7.22 0.75 -15.16
N ALA A 501 5.94 0.83 -14.80
CA ALA A 501 4.84 0.83 -15.76
C ALA A 501 4.93 2.02 -16.72
N ALA A 502 5.22 3.23 -16.21
CA ALA A 502 5.43 4.41 -17.05
C ALA A 502 6.59 4.21 -18.05
N GLU A 503 7.70 3.63 -17.60
CA GLU A 503 8.84 3.30 -18.45
C GLU A 503 8.44 2.34 -19.59
N LEU A 504 7.73 1.25 -19.26
CA LEU A 504 7.24 0.28 -20.25
C LEU A 504 6.27 0.94 -21.25
N MET A 505 5.35 1.79 -20.82
CA MET A 505 4.41 2.51 -21.67
C MET A 505 5.12 3.50 -22.62
N LEU A 506 6.18 4.16 -22.13
CA LEU A 506 6.98 5.08 -22.96
C LEU A 506 7.83 4.34 -23.99
N GLN A 507 8.19 3.09 -23.74
CA GLN A 507 8.89 2.23 -24.69
C GLN A 507 7.94 1.64 -25.74
N ASP A 508 6.77 1.14 -25.32
CA ASP A 508 5.74 0.53 -26.18
C ASP A 508 5.25 1.49 -27.28
N SER A 509 5.14 2.78 -26.97
CA SER A 509 4.69 3.81 -27.91
C SER A 509 5.74 4.31 -28.92
N ARG A 510 6.98 3.79 -28.87
CA ARG A 510 8.06 4.10 -29.83
C ARG A 510 8.17 3.06 -30.95
N HIS A 511 7.43 1.99 -30.83
CA HIS A 511 7.33 0.91 -31.82
C HIS A 511 5.96 0.89 -32.49
#